data_aff9a63797efa4b8ac7d26aec3ce4aa4
#
_entry.id   aff9a63797efa4b8ac7d26aec3ce4aa4
#
_cell.length_a   1.000
_cell.length_b   1.000
_cell.length_c   1.000
_cell.angle_alpha   90.00
_cell.angle_beta   90.00
_cell.angle_gamma   90.00
#
_symmetry.space_group_name_H-M   'P 1'
#
loop_
_entity.id
_entity.type
_entity.pdbx_description
1 polymer ?
#
loop_
_entity_poly.entity_id
_entity_poly.type
_entity_poly.pdbx_seq_one_letter_code
_entity_poly.pdbx_strand_id
1 'polypeptide(L)'
;QEGLRIPPIRIVQGGEIVQDVLNLVLLNVRVPHERRGDYMAQIAANRLGIQRLEELFEDWSLEQVEFGGAAIIQSVTRRMRAGIDELPDGEYHFKDVLDNDGMGTTNIPVEVRIRIEGEEIWIDFEGSGKQVKGNMNNSYAGLQASVLFALKVLVDPDGPTNHGMLEPVHISAPRESVVNASFPAATASRAQTCQRIIDVMLGALASAVPERVIAASNGANGVVTLSGTSSEGRYYLYMETIGGGAGARAYKDGTDGVQVHVTNTSNLPVEALENEYPLLVERYELIED
;
A
#
# COMPACT_ATOMS: atom_id res chain seq x y z
N GLN A 1 12.65 -13.80 2.58
CA GLN A 1 12.53 -12.79 3.64
C GLN A 1 11.22 -12.86 4.43
N GLU A 2 10.34 -13.79 4.11
CA GLU A 2 9.13 -14.00 4.90
C GLU A 2 9.51 -14.55 6.28
N GLY A 3 8.94 -13.96 7.32
CA GLY A 3 9.20 -14.35 8.69
C GLY A 3 8.40 -15.57 9.16
N LEU A 4 8.23 -15.69 10.46
CA LEU A 4 7.41 -16.72 11.08
C LEU A 4 5.95 -16.57 10.61
N ARG A 5 5.39 -17.65 10.07
CA ARG A 5 3.96 -17.73 9.75
C ARG A 5 3.17 -18.16 10.97
N ILE A 6 2.31 -17.28 11.42
CA ILE A 6 1.46 -17.52 12.59
C ILE A 6 0.01 -17.65 12.10
N PRO A 7 -0.70 -18.73 12.43
CA PRO A 7 -2.13 -18.82 12.14
C PRO A 7 -2.91 -17.79 12.97
N PRO A 8 -4.19 -17.56 12.69
CA PRO A 8 -5.02 -16.73 13.55
C PRO A 8 -5.02 -17.26 14.98
N ILE A 9 -4.38 -16.54 15.90
CA ILE A 9 -4.29 -16.86 17.33
C ILE A 9 -4.68 -15.64 18.16
N ARG A 10 -5.13 -15.88 19.38
CA ARG A 10 -5.52 -14.82 20.29
C ARG A 10 -4.29 -14.29 21.04
N ILE A 11 -3.97 -13.03 20.86
CA ILE A 11 -2.98 -12.31 21.67
C ILE A 11 -3.60 -11.78 22.96
N VAL A 12 -4.89 -11.49 22.95
CA VAL A 12 -5.68 -11.12 24.13
C VAL A 12 -6.83 -12.11 24.29
N GLN A 13 -7.07 -12.57 25.50
CA GLN A 13 -8.18 -13.46 25.85
C GLN A 13 -8.76 -13.05 27.20
N GLY A 14 -10.09 -12.85 27.28
CA GLY A 14 -10.75 -12.42 28.51
C GLY A 14 -10.25 -11.08 29.05
N GLY A 15 -9.79 -10.17 28.17
CA GLY A 15 -9.22 -8.87 28.55
C GLY A 15 -7.73 -8.90 28.89
N GLU A 16 -7.14 -10.09 29.09
CA GLU A 16 -5.74 -10.28 29.48
C GLU A 16 -4.86 -10.70 28.29
N ILE A 17 -3.59 -10.26 28.33
CA ILE A 17 -2.60 -10.63 27.31
C ILE A 17 -2.16 -12.06 27.52
N VAL A 18 -2.23 -12.87 26.45
CA VAL A 18 -1.67 -14.23 26.43
C VAL A 18 -0.14 -14.11 26.29
N GLN A 19 0.55 -14.02 27.42
CA GLN A 19 1.97 -13.66 27.49
C GLN A 19 2.86 -14.61 26.69
N ASP A 20 2.57 -15.92 26.69
CA ASP A 20 3.35 -16.91 25.95
C ASP A 20 3.30 -16.68 24.44
N VAL A 21 2.13 -16.30 23.91
CA VAL A 21 1.96 -15.95 22.49
C VAL A 21 2.74 -14.70 22.14
N LEU A 22 2.65 -13.66 22.98
CA LEU A 22 3.39 -12.44 22.76
C LEU A 22 4.90 -12.67 22.82
N ASN A 23 5.38 -13.45 23.77
CA ASN A 23 6.78 -13.82 23.91
C ASN A 23 7.28 -14.62 22.69
N LEU A 24 6.48 -15.57 22.17
CA LEU A 24 6.81 -16.30 20.97
C LEU A 24 7.02 -15.35 19.77
N VAL A 25 6.13 -14.39 19.59
CA VAL A 25 6.24 -13.41 18.50
C VAL A 25 7.48 -12.54 18.68
N LEU A 26 7.68 -12.00 19.87
CA LEU A 26 8.80 -11.10 20.18
C LEU A 26 10.17 -11.77 20.07
N LEU A 27 10.26 -13.06 20.35
CA LEU A 27 11.50 -13.84 20.17
C LEU A 27 11.93 -13.94 18.69
N ASN A 28 10.99 -13.80 17.78
CA ASN A 28 11.22 -13.96 16.34
C ASN A 28 11.35 -12.63 15.57
N VAL A 29 11.49 -11.50 16.27
CA VAL A 29 11.68 -10.17 15.66
C VAL A 29 13.02 -9.57 16.06
N ARG A 30 13.56 -8.67 15.21
CA ARG A 30 14.90 -8.09 15.43
C ARG A 30 14.96 -7.04 16.52
N VAL A 31 13.89 -6.27 16.71
CA VAL A 31 13.78 -5.19 17.69
C VAL A 31 12.57 -5.41 18.61
N PRO A 32 12.64 -6.41 19.51
CA PRO A 32 11.48 -6.87 20.28
C PRO A 32 10.90 -5.79 21.19
N HIS A 33 11.71 -4.86 21.68
CA HIS A 33 11.26 -3.78 22.54
C HIS A 33 10.29 -2.85 21.80
N GLU A 34 10.67 -2.38 20.60
CA GLU A 34 9.81 -1.54 19.76
C GLU A 34 8.54 -2.29 19.33
N ARG A 35 8.69 -3.53 18.86
CA ARG A 35 7.53 -4.35 18.43
C ARG A 35 6.55 -4.60 19.57
N ARG A 36 7.03 -4.74 20.81
CA ARG A 36 6.16 -4.81 21.98
C ARG A 36 5.31 -3.54 22.13
N GLY A 37 5.92 -2.38 21.94
CA GLY A 37 5.23 -1.08 21.94
C GLY A 37 4.11 -1.04 20.89
N ASP A 38 4.40 -1.47 19.66
CA ASP A 38 3.43 -1.53 18.57
C ASP A 38 2.23 -2.43 18.89
N TYR A 39 2.47 -3.63 19.44
CA TYR A 39 1.38 -4.53 19.87
C TYR A 39 0.54 -3.94 20.99
N MET A 40 1.17 -3.27 21.96
CA MET A 40 0.42 -2.60 23.02
C MET A 40 -0.44 -1.47 22.49
N ALA A 41 0.07 -0.68 21.55
CA ALA A 41 -0.69 0.38 20.89
C ALA A 41 -1.90 -0.17 20.10
N GLN A 42 -1.74 -1.28 19.37
CA GLN A 42 -2.85 -1.94 18.67
C GLN A 42 -3.91 -2.47 19.65
N ILE A 43 -3.51 -3.08 20.77
CA ILE A 43 -4.43 -3.56 21.81
C ILE A 43 -5.18 -2.38 22.43
N ALA A 44 -4.49 -1.27 22.73
CA ALA A 44 -5.10 -0.07 23.28
C ALA A 44 -6.11 0.55 22.28
N ALA A 45 -5.76 0.61 21.00
CA ALA A 45 -6.66 1.10 19.95
C ALA A 45 -7.94 0.25 19.85
N ASN A 46 -7.82 -1.09 19.92
CA ASN A 46 -8.99 -1.98 19.92
C ASN A 46 -9.88 -1.76 21.15
N ARG A 47 -9.28 -1.58 22.34
CA ARG A 47 -10.05 -1.29 23.57
C ARG A 47 -10.80 0.03 23.48
N LEU A 48 -10.12 1.07 22.97
CA LEU A 48 -10.76 2.36 22.73
C LEU A 48 -11.90 2.26 21.69
N GLY A 49 -11.68 1.47 20.62
CA GLY A 49 -12.71 1.21 19.61
C GLY A 49 -13.97 0.56 20.19
N ILE A 50 -13.81 -0.43 21.08
CA ILE A 50 -14.93 -1.07 21.78
C ILE A 50 -15.67 -0.03 22.64
N GLN A 51 -14.95 0.76 23.45
CA GLN A 51 -15.56 1.80 24.28
C GLN A 51 -16.35 2.80 23.43
N ARG A 52 -15.81 3.25 22.28
CA ARG A 52 -16.51 4.19 21.39
C ARG A 52 -17.75 3.59 20.75
N LEU A 53 -17.76 2.29 20.47
CA LEU A 53 -18.95 1.59 20.00
C LEU A 53 -20.00 1.47 21.12
N GLU A 54 -19.59 1.18 22.35
CA GLU A 54 -20.49 1.14 23.50
C GLU A 54 -21.16 2.51 23.73
N GLU A 55 -20.38 3.60 23.71
CA GLU A 55 -20.90 4.98 23.77
C GLU A 55 -21.91 5.26 22.63
N LEU A 56 -21.64 4.78 21.41
CA LEU A 56 -22.54 4.95 20.28
C LEU A 56 -23.87 4.23 20.50
N PHE A 57 -23.84 3.03 21.11
CA PHE A 57 -25.04 2.24 21.40
C PHE A 57 -25.87 2.78 22.59
N GLU A 58 -25.37 3.74 23.37
CA GLU A 58 -26.17 4.49 24.35
C GLU A 58 -27.21 5.37 23.66
N ASP A 59 -26.86 5.96 22.49
CA ASP A 59 -27.70 6.90 21.76
C ASP A 59 -28.47 6.24 20.60
N TRP A 60 -27.95 5.14 20.03
CA TRP A 60 -28.45 4.54 18.80
C TRP A 60 -28.66 3.02 18.96
N SER A 61 -29.76 2.50 18.44
CA SER A 61 -29.96 1.05 18.38
C SER A 61 -29.00 0.39 17.37
N LEU A 62 -28.76 -0.92 17.53
CA LEU A 62 -27.95 -1.69 16.59
C LEU A 62 -28.47 -1.56 15.15
N GLU A 63 -29.80 -1.62 14.95
CA GLU A 63 -30.44 -1.46 13.64
C GLU A 63 -30.13 -0.10 13.01
N GLN A 64 -30.17 0.98 13.81
CA GLN A 64 -29.82 2.32 13.34
C GLN A 64 -28.35 2.45 12.96
N VAL A 65 -27.44 1.84 13.73
CA VAL A 65 -26.00 1.84 13.43
C VAL A 65 -25.72 1.04 12.16
N GLU A 66 -26.32 -0.14 12.00
CA GLU A 66 -26.20 -0.95 10.79
C GLU A 66 -26.77 -0.23 9.56
N PHE A 67 -27.93 0.40 9.69
CA PHE A 67 -28.52 1.20 8.62
C PHE A 67 -27.62 2.38 8.23
N GLY A 68 -27.07 3.11 9.21
CA GLY A 68 -26.13 4.20 8.99
C GLY A 68 -24.86 3.74 8.28
N GLY A 69 -24.28 2.61 8.71
CA GLY A 69 -23.13 1.98 8.08
C GLY A 69 -23.39 1.61 6.62
N ALA A 70 -24.51 0.97 6.34
CA ALA A 70 -24.93 0.63 4.98
C ALA A 70 -25.13 1.89 4.11
N ALA A 71 -25.74 2.94 4.65
CA ALA A 71 -25.95 4.20 3.95
C ALA A 71 -24.63 4.89 3.57
N ILE A 72 -23.63 4.84 4.46
CA ILE A 72 -22.28 5.38 4.20
C ILE A 72 -21.61 4.59 3.06
N ILE A 73 -21.66 3.26 3.08
CA ILE A 73 -21.13 2.41 2.01
C ILE A 73 -21.79 2.73 0.68
N GLN A 74 -23.14 2.76 0.65
CA GLN A 74 -23.90 3.10 -0.56
C GLN A 74 -23.62 4.51 -1.08
N SER A 75 -23.36 5.47 -0.18
CA SER A 75 -22.97 6.82 -0.59
C SER A 75 -21.65 6.81 -1.37
N VAL A 76 -20.67 6.05 -0.91
CA VAL A 76 -19.38 5.90 -1.61
C VAL A 76 -19.57 5.15 -2.94
N THR A 77 -20.38 4.10 -2.98
CA THR A 77 -20.70 3.40 -4.24
C THR A 77 -21.28 4.36 -5.29
N ARG A 78 -22.26 5.19 -4.91
CA ARG A 78 -22.82 6.20 -5.83
C ARG A 78 -21.78 7.20 -6.32
N ARG A 79 -20.90 7.68 -5.44
CA ARG A 79 -19.82 8.61 -5.81
C ARG A 79 -18.83 7.97 -6.80
N MET A 80 -18.42 6.73 -6.54
CA MET A 80 -17.54 5.99 -7.45
C MET A 80 -18.19 5.77 -8.82
N ARG A 81 -19.47 5.36 -8.86
CA ARG A 81 -20.22 5.21 -10.12
C ARG A 81 -20.29 6.53 -10.89
N ALA A 82 -20.65 7.61 -10.22
CA ALA A 82 -20.69 8.92 -10.85
C ALA A 82 -19.33 9.38 -11.39
N GLY A 83 -18.24 9.11 -10.65
CA GLY A 83 -16.89 9.45 -11.11
C GLY A 83 -16.40 8.55 -12.24
N ILE A 84 -16.85 7.28 -12.31
CA ILE A 84 -16.54 6.38 -13.44
C ILE A 84 -17.32 6.82 -14.69
N ASP A 85 -18.58 7.21 -14.56
CA ASP A 85 -19.43 7.70 -15.66
C ASP A 85 -18.89 8.98 -16.32
N GLU A 86 -18.08 9.76 -15.58
CA GLU A 86 -17.35 10.91 -16.17
C GLU A 86 -16.18 10.51 -17.06
N LEU A 87 -15.70 9.26 -16.96
CA LEU A 87 -14.62 8.78 -17.82
C LEU A 87 -15.16 8.32 -19.16
N PRO A 88 -14.46 8.56 -20.29
CA PRO A 88 -14.92 8.08 -21.58
C PRO A 88 -15.03 6.55 -21.60
N ASP A 89 -16.16 6.04 -22.11
CA ASP A 89 -16.31 4.60 -22.42
C ASP A 89 -15.22 4.15 -23.40
N GLY A 90 -14.73 2.93 -23.23
CA GLY A 90 -13.74 2.38 -24.13
C GLY A 90 -12.86 1.30 -23.50
N GLU A 91 -11.89 0.88 -24.30
CA GLU A 91 -10.86 -0.07 -23.91
C GLU A 91 -9.50 0.63 -23.88
N TYR A 92 -8.78 0.48 -22.78
CA TYR A 92 -7.50 1.10 -22.54
C TYR A 92 -6.49 0.02 -22.14
N HIS A 93 -5.27 0.16 -22.62
CA HIS A 93 -4.23 -0.84 -22.39
C HIS A 93 -2.90 -0.16 -22.12
N PHE A 94 -2.16 -0.71 -21.18
CA PHE A 94 -0.78 -0.31 -20.93
C PHE A 94 0.03 -1.47 -20.36
N LYS A 95 1.34 -1.43 -20.63
CA LYS A 95 2.29 -2.43 -20.18
C LYS A 95 3.60 -1.77 -19.82
N ASP A 96 4.17 -2.20 -18.70
CA ASP A 96 5.49 -1.81 -18.25
C ASP A 96 6.16 -3.01 -17.57
N VAL A 97 7.37 -2.85 -17.05
CA VAL A 97 8.14 -3.92 -16.43
C VAL A 97 8.67 -3.51 -15.05
N LEU A 98 8.83 -4.51 -14.18
CA LEU A 98 9.77 -4.42 -13.07
C LEU A 98 11.14 -4.86 -13.59
N ASP A 99 12.18 -4.10 -13.34
CA ASP A 99 13.50 -4.31 -13.93
C ASP A 99 14.07 -5.69 -13.61
N ASN A 100 14.04 -6.07 -12.33
CA ASN A 100 14.49 -7.37 -11.88
C ASN A 100 13.94 -7.75 -10.50
N ASP A 101 14.06 -9.02 -10.13
CA ASP A 101 13.63 -9.54 -8.83
C ASP A 101 14.78 -9.71 -7.81
N GLY A 102 15.99 -9.27 -8.16
CA GLY A 102 17.19 -9.46 -7.34
C GLY A 102 17.70 -10.91 -7.28
N MET A 103 17.04 -11.86 -7.97
CA MET A 103 17.33 -13.30 -7.96
C MET A 103 17.55 -13.88 -9.36
N GLY A 104 17.72 -13.00 -10.36
CA GLY A 104 18.08 -13.36 -11.73
C GLY A 104 16.95 -13.28 -12.74
N THR A 105 15.71 -12.98 -12.33
CA THR A 105 14.62 -12.71 -13.27
C THR A 105 14.62 -11.22 -13.59
N THR A 106 14.57 -10.87 -14.87
CA THR A 106 14.60 -9.49 -15.36
C THR A 106 13.40 -9.20 -16.26
N ASN A 107 13.07 -7.91 -16.44
CA ASN A 107 12.00 -7.45 -17.31
C ASN A 107 10.65 -8.15 -17.02
N ILE A 108 10.26 -8.18 -15.75
CA ILE A 108 9.03 -8.85 -15.29
C ILE A 108 7.83 -7.98 -15.70
N PRO A 109 6.98 -8.42 -16.64
CA PRO A 109 5.91 -7.58 -17.16
C PRO A 109 4.80 -7.37 -16.13
N VAL A 110 4.27 -6.15 -16.09
CA VAL A 110 3.01 -5.78 -15.48
C VAL A 110 2.14 -5.16 -16.57
N GLU A 111 1.04 -5.80 -16.88
CA GLU A 111 0.16 -5.42 -17.99
C GLU A 111 -1.26 -5.25 -17.47
N VAL A 112 -1.95 -4.23 -17.94
CA VAL A 112 -3.34 -3.96 -17.59
C VAL A 112 -4.18 -3.66 -18.83
N ARG A 113 -5.39 -4.22 -18.86
CA ARG A 113 -6.46 -3.83 -19.78
C ARG A 113 -7.62 -3.32 -18.95
N ILE A 114 -8.13 -2.16 -19.30
CA ILE A 114 -9.23 -1.50 -18.63
C ILE A 114 -10.36 -1.32 -19.63
N ARG A 115 -11.56 -1.76 -19.29
CA ARG A 115 -12.78 -1.48 -20.03
C ARG A 115 -13.72 -0.67 -19.17
N ILE A 116 -14.18 0.45 -19.68
CA ILE A 116 -15.16 1.33 -19.05
C ILE A 116 -16.45 1.27 -19.88
N GLU A 117 -17.57 1.07 -19.21
CA GLU A 117 -18.89 1.03 -19.81
C GLU A 117 -19.91 1.64 -18.81
N GLY A 118 -20.29 2.88 -19.06
CA GLY A 118 -21.14 3.68 -18.15
C GLY A 118 -20.52 3.80 -16.75
N GLU A 119 -21.23 3.34 -15.74
CA GLU A 119 -20.86 3.44 -14.33
C GLU A 119 -19.95 2.30 -13.80
N GLU A 120 -19.52 1.38 -14.68
CA GLU A 120 -18.79 0.17 -14.29
C GLU A 120 -17.41 0.13 -14.96
N ILE A 121 -16.41 -0.45 -14.27
CA ILE A 121 -15.05 -0.58 -14.77
C ILE A 121 -14.50 -1.99 -14.55
N TRP A 122 -13.96 -2.60 -15.61
CA TRP A 122 -13.28 -3.89 -15.60
C TRP A 122 -11.79 -3.70 -15.79
N ILE A 123 -11.02 -4.30 -14.93
CA ILE A 123 -9.56 -4.13 -14.86
C ILE A 123 -8.94 -5.52 -14.85
N ASP A 124 -8.31 -5.86 -15.96
CA ASP A 124 -7.73 -7.18 -16.17
C ASP A 124 -6.21 -7.10 -16.29
N PHE A 125 -5.53 -7.89 -15.47
CA PHE A 125 -4.08 -8.00 -15.42
C PHE A 125 -3.55 -9.24 -16.17
N GLU A 126 -4.35 -9.84 -17.06
CA GLU A 126 -3.86 -10.90 -17.95
C GLU A 126 -2.69 -10.39 -18.80
N GLY A 127 -1.62 -11.20 -18.92
CA GLY A 127 -0.37 -10.78 -19.55
C GLY A 127 0.72 -10.32 -18.58
N SER A 128 0.40 -10.13 -17.30
CA SER A 128 1.40 -9.90 -16.27
C SER A 128 2.27 -11.16 -16.03
N GLY A 129 3.52 -10.93 -15.65
CA GLY A 129 4.51 -11.98 -15.43
C GLY A 129 4.12 -12.97 -14.33
N LYS A 130 4.65 -14.19 -14.41
CA LYS A 130 4.52 -15.19 -13.34
C LYS A 130 5.18 -14.67 -12.05
N GLN A 131 4.73 -15.21 -10.91
CA GLN A 131 5.40 -14.95 -9.65
C GLN A 131 6.88 -15.37 -9.70
N VAL A 132 7.73 -14.59 -9.05
CA VAL A 132 9.19 -14.70 -9.11
C VAL A 132 9.79 -15.22 -7.81
N LYS A 133 11.05 -15.63 -7.84
CA LYS A 133 11.79 -16.09 -6.64
C LYS A 133 12.13 -14.94 -5.69
N GLY A 134 12.33 -13.75 -6.23
CA GLY A 134 12.55 -12.53 -5.44
C GLY A 134 11.32 -12.12 -4.64
N ASN A 135 11.46 -11.14 -3.78
CA ASN A 135 10.45 -10.75 -2.80
C ASN A 135 9.48 -9.64 -3.29
N MET A 136 9.44 -9.41 -4.61
CA MET A 136 8.62 -8.36 -5.23
C MET A 136 7.19 -8.80 -5.57
N ASN A 137 6.83 -10.06 -5.32
CA ASN A 137 5.48 -10.53 -5.60
C ASN A 137 4.44 -9.79 -4.77
N ASN A 138 3.26 -9.57 -5.34
CA ASN A 138 2.16 -8.90 -4.68
C ASN A 138 1.02 -9.88 -4.38
N SER A 139 0.30 -9.64 -3.30
CA SER A 139 -0.93 -10.38 -2.97
C SER A 139 -2.13 -9.76 -3.68
N TYR A 140 -3.23 -10.52 -3.81
CA TYR A 140 -4.48 -9.98 -4.36
C TYR A 140 -4.99 -8.76 -3.58
N ALA A 141 -4.85 -8.75 -2.25
CA ALA A 141 -5.21 -7.58 -1.43
C ALA A 141 -4.35 -6.34 -1.76
N GLY A 142 -3.04 -6.53 -2.01
CA GLY A 142 -2.16 -5.45 -2.44
C GLY A 142 -2.51 -4.95 -3.86
N LEU A 143 -2.91 -5.86 -4.76
CA LEU A 143 -3.42 -5.50 -6.07
C LEU A 143 -4.69 -4.65 -5.96
N GLN A 144 -5.69 -5.09 -5.19
CA GLN A 144 -6.92 -4.33 -4.96
C GLN A 144 -6.63 -2.94 -4.39
N ALA A 145 -5.75 -2.85 -3.38
CA ALA A 145 -5.37 -1.57 -2.78
C ALA A 145 -4.72 -0.62 -3.80
N SER A 146 -3.85 -1.12 -4.69
CA SER A 146 -3.20 -0.33 -5.75
C SER A 146 -4.21 0.16 -6.79
N VAL A 147 -5.12 -0.70 -7.21
CA VAL A 147 -6.21 -0.35 -8.14
C VAL A 147 -7.13 0.72 -7.51
N LEU A 148 -7.56 0.51 -6.27
CA LEU A 148 -8.40 1.48 -5.57
C LEU A 148 -7.71 2.82 -5.37
N PHE A 149 -6.41 2.84 -5.09
CA PHE A 149 -5.64 4.08 -5.02
C PHE A 149 -5.68 4.83 -6.36
N ALA A 150 -5.36 4.14 -7.47
CA ALA A 150 -5.38 4.75 -8.80
C ALA A 150 -6.75 5.32 -9.15
N LEU A 151 -7.83 4.57 -8.91
CA LEU A 151 -9.19 5.04 -9.13
C LEU A 151 -9.55 6.20 -8.18
N LYS A 152 -9.17 6.12 -6.92
CA LYS A 152 -9.45 7.16 -5.93
C LYS A 152 -8.93 8.52 -6.37
N VAL A 153 -7.69 8.59 -6.85
CA VAL A 153 -7.09 9.86 -7.28
C VAL A 153 -7.66 10.38 -8.60
N LEU A 154 -8.24 9.51 -9.42
CA LEU A 154 -8.80 9.87 -10.72
C LEU A 154 -10.28 10.26 -10.67
N VAL A 155 -11.09 9.55 -9.90
CA VAL A 155 -12.56 9.67 -9.96
C VAL A 155 -13.19 10.31 -8.73
N ASP A 156 -12.62 10.14 -7.54
CA ASP A 156 -13.17 10.72 -6.31
C ASP A 156 -12.09 11.01 -5.25
N PRO A 157 -11.17 11.98 -5.49
CA PRO A 157 -10.04 12.23 -4.58
C PRO A 157 -10.47 12.67 -3.18
N ASP A 158 -11.58 13.36 -3.04
CA ASP A 158 -12.05 13.96 -1.80
C ASP A 158 -13.07 13.10 -1.03
N GLY A 159 -13.54 12.02 -1.62
CA GLY A 159 -14.54 11.14 -1.00
C GLY A 159 -13.98 10.28 0.14
N PRO A 160 -14.82 9.74 1.02
CA PRO A 160 -14.39 8.78 2.03
C PRO A 160 -14.01 7.44 1.39
N THR A 161 -13.09 6.71 2.06
CA THR A 161 -12.63 5.39 1.62
C THR A 161 -13.32 4.30 2.42
N ASN A 162 -14.07 3.45 1.75
CA ASN A 162 -14.66 2.24 2.32
C ASN A 162 -14.95 1.19 1.24
N HIS A 163 -15.60 0.08 1.62
CA HIS A 163 -15.91 -1.04 0.72
C HIS A 163 -16.77 -0.64 -0.49
N GLY A 164 -17.57 0.41 -0.39
CA GLY A 164 -18.38 0.91 -1.51
C GLY A 164 -17.59 1.32 -2.75
N MET A 165 -16.29 1.57 -2.61
CA MET A 165 -15.42 1.84 -3.76
C MET A 165 -15.25 0.61 -4.68
N LEU A 166 -15.38 -0.61 -4.14
CA LEU A 166 -15.20 -1.86 -4.89
C LEU A 166 -16.45 -2.29 -5.68
N GLU A 167 -17.61 -1.80 -5.32
CA GLU A 167 -18.88 -2.24 -5.93
C GLU A 167 -18.91 -2.11 -7.47
N PRO A 168 -18.51 -0.97 -8.08
CA PRO A 168 -18.48 -0.82 -9.52
C PRO A 168 -17.17 -1.28 -10.17
N VAL A 169 -16.26 -1.92 -9.42
CA VAL A 169 -14.89 -2.21 -9.87
C VAL A 169 -14.66 -3.71 -9.94
N HIS A 170 -14.46 -4.23 -11.16
CA HIS A 170 -14.26 -5.65 -11.42
C HIS A 170 -12.78 -5.93 -11.72
N ILE A 171 -12.08 -6.56 -10.78
CA ILE A 171 -10.65 -6.83 -10.90
C ILE A 171 -10.41 -8.30 -11.18
N SER A 172 -9.68 -8.59 -12.26
CA SER A 172 -9.18 -9.92 -12.59
C SER A 172 -7.65 -9.93 -12.71
N ALA A 173 -7.03 -11.00 -12.23
CA ALA A 173 -5.59 -11.23 -12.37
C ALA A 173 -5.28 -12.73 -12.30
N PRO A 174 -4.36 -13.23 -13.14
CA PRO A 174 -3.96 -14.62 -13.08
C PRO A 174 -3.40 -15.00 -11.71
N ARG A 175 -3.80 -16.14 -11.19
CA ARG A 175 -3.15 -16.70 -9.99
C ARG A 175 -1.70 -17.06 -10.31
N GLU A 176 -0.83 -16.99 -9.29
CA GLU A 176 0.60 -17.25 -9.42
C GLU A 176 1.32 -16.27 -10.37
N SER A 177 0.71 -15.10 -10.58
CA SER A 177 1.37 -13.97 -11.23
C SER A 177 2.08 -13.07 -10.21
N VAL A 178 2.99 -12.20 -10.68
CA VAL A 178 3.68 -11.23 -9.83
C VAL A 178 2.72 -10.25 -9.15
N VAL A 179 1.55 -10.00 -9.73
CA VAL A 179 0.51 -9.11 -9.21
C VAL A 179 -0.53 -9.82 -8.33
N ASN A 180 -0.61 -11.16 -8.40
CA ASN A 180 -1.56 -12.00 -7.65
C ASN A 180 -0.88 -13.32 -7.26
N ALA A 181 0.14 -13.22 -6.44
CA ALA A 181 0.97 -14.35 -6.07
C ALA A 181 0.30 -15.28 -5.06
N SER A 182 0.64 -16.55 -5.18
CA SER A 182 0.23 -17.62 -4.28
C SER A 182 1.40 -18.05 -3.41
N PHE A 183 1.09 -18.53 -2.18
CA PHE A 183 2.11 -19.14 -1.32
C PHE A 183 2.85 -20.26 -2.07
N PRO A 184 4.21 -20.39 -1.90
CA PRO A 184 5.07 -19.73 -0.93
C PRO A 184 5.83 -18.50 -1.45
N ALA A 185 5.30 -17.77 -2.42
CA ALA A 185 5.98 -16.61 -2.98
C ALA A 185 6.29 -15.55 -1.91
N ALA A 186 7.50 -14.98 -1.99
CA ALA A 186 7.94 -13.92 -1.09
C ALA A 186 7.36 -12.56 -1.51
N THR A 187 6.85 -11.78 -0.56
CA THR A 187 6.12 -10.52 -0.79
C THR A 187 6.66 -9.34 0.03
N ALA A 188 7.84 -9.46 0.63
CA ALA A 188 8.37 -8.43 1.54
C ALA A 188 8.58 -7.06 0.85
N SER A 189 8.91 -7.05 -0.44
CA SER A 189 9.07 -5.84 -1.26
C SER A 189 7.89 -5.58 -2.21
N ARG A 190 6.69 -6.06 -1.88
CA ARG A 190 5.49 -5.87 -2.69
C ARG A 190 5.18 -4.41 -3.02
N ALA A 191 5.66 -3.47 -2.20
CA ALA A 191 5.47 -2.04 -2.43
C ALA A 191 6.00 -1.59 -3.80
N GLN A 192 7.09 -2.18 -4.30
CA GLN A 192 7.63 -1.93 -5.64
C GLN A 192 6.60 -2.30 -6.71
N THR A 193 6.00 -3.49 -6.59
CA THR A 193 4.97 -3.95 -7.52
C THR A 193 3.69 -3.12 -7.42
N CYS A 194 3.31 -2.66 -6.21
CA CYS A 194 2.19 -1.75 -6.04
C CYS A 194 2.40 -0.44 -6.80
N GLN A 195 3.59 0.16 -6.73
CA GLN A 195 3.92 1.38 -7.49
C GLN A 195 3.76 1.13 -8.99
N ARG A 196 4.31 0.02 -9.51
CA ARG A 196 4.20 -0.32 -10.93
C ARG A 196 2.76 -0.60 -11.38
N ILE A 197 1.94 -1.23 -10.53
CA ILE A 197 0.49 -1.43 -10.79
C ILE A 197 -0.20 -0.08 -10.97
N ILE A 198 0.10 0.90 -10.11
CA ILE A 198 -0.49 2.23 -10.21
C ILE A 198 0.00 2.95 -11.47
N ASP A 199 1.30 2.89 -11.79
CA ASP A 199 1.85 3.50 -13.00
C ASP A 199 1.18 2.92 -14.27
N VAL A 200 0.98 1.61 -14.37
CA VAL A 200 0.31 1.03 -15.56
C VAL A 200 -1.18 1.37 -15.61
N MET A 201 -1.85 1.50 -14.48
CA MET A 201 -3.24 1.97 -14.41
C MET A 201 -3.36 3.41 -14.93
N LEU A 202 -2.52 4.32 -14.43
CA LEU A 202 -2.49 5.71 -14.86
C LEU A 202 -2.05 5.83 -16.33
N GLY A 203 -1.07 5.03 -16.76
CA GLY A 203 -0.63 4.97 -18.15
C GLY A 203 -1.73 4.51 -19.10
N ALA A 204 -2.54 3.52 -18.73
CA ALA A 204 -3.67 3.06 -19.54
C ALA A 204 -4.73 4.16 -19.71
N LEU A 205 -5.02 4.91 -18.64
CA LEU A 205 -6.03 5.97 -18.64
C LEU A 205 -5.50 7.33 -19.11
N ALA A 206 -4.20 7.45 -19.45
CA ALA A 206 -3.61 8.69 -19.89
C ALA A 206 -4.23 9.26 -21.17
N SER A 207 -4.72 8.41 -22.07
CA SER A 207 -5.43 8.86 -23.27
C SER A 207 -6.87 9.31 -23.00
N ALA A 208 -7.48 8.83 -21.92
CA ALA A 208 -8.84 9.17 -21.53
C ALA A 208 -8.88 10.49 -20.74
N VAL A 209 -7.97 10.67 -19.79
CA VAL A 209 -7.96 11.81 -18.84
C VAL A 209 -6.54 12.35 -18.65
N PRO A 210 -5.89 12.86 -19.70
CA PRO A 210 -4.49 13.28 -19.67
C PRO A 210 -4.20 14.37 -18.63
N GLU A 211 -5.18 15.18 -18.27
CA GLU A 211 -5.06 16.25 -17.27
C GLU A 211 -5.12 15.74 -15.82
N ARG A 212 -5.60 14.51 -15.59
CA ARG A 212 -5.76 13.91 -14.26
C ARG A 212 -4.62 12.94 -13.89
N VAL A 213 -3.75 12.58 -14.82
CA VAL A 213 -2.66 11.63 -14.61
C VAL A 213 -1.30 12.31 -14.49
N ILE A 214 -0.32 11.61 -13.94
CA ILE A 214 1.09 11.95 -13.98
C ILE A 214 1.80 11.10 -15.03
N ALA A 215 2.92 11.59 -15.60
CA ALA A 215 3.67 10.90 -16.64
C ALA A 215 4.21 9.52 -16.20
N ALA A 216 4.68 9.41 -15.00
CA ALA A 216 5.03 8.18 -14.28
C ALA A 216 5.51 8.56 -12.89
N SER A 217 5.80 7.56 -12.06
CA SER A 217 6.57 7.74 -10.82
C SER A 217 8.02 7.29 -11.05
N ASN A 218 8.86 7.39 -10.02
CA ASN A 218 10.17 6.71 -10.03
C ASN A 218 10.04 5.18 -10.06
N GLY A 219 8.83 4.63 -10.04
CA GLY A 219 8.51 3.21 -10.18
C GLY A 219 8.94 2.33 -9.02
N ALA A 220 9.39 2.92 -7.92
CA ALA A 220 9.95 2.19 -6.79
C ALA A 220 9.73 2.92 -5.46
N ASN A 221 9.89 2.18 -4.36
CA ASN A 221 10.19 2.74 -3.06
C ASN A 221 11.69 2.55 -2.81
N GLY A 222 12.48 3.60 -2.92
CA GLY A 222 13.88 3.57 -2.50
C GLY A 222 13.94 3.28 -1.00
N VAL A 223 14.70 2.27 -0.58
CA VAL A 223 14.84 1.90 0.84
C VAL A 223 16.33 1.84 1.19
N VAL A 224 16.71 2.61 2.20
CA VAL A 224 18.00 2.47 2.87
C VAL A 224 17.80 1.73 4.18
N THR A 225 18.59 0.70 4.41
CA THR A 225 18.58 -0.04 5.68
C THR A 225 19.99 -0.14 6.23
N LEU A 226 20.17 0.37 7.45
CA LEU A 226 21.43 0.31 8.19
C LEU A 226 21.19 -0.43 9.51
N SER A 227 22.10 -1.27 9.90
CA SER A 227 22.03 -1.94 11.20
C SER A 227 23.42 -2.13 11.81
N GLY A 228 23.47 -2.17 13.12
CA GLY A 228 24.71 -2.33 13.83
C GLY A 228 24.51 -2.45 15.33
N THR A 229 25.60 -2.27 16.06
CA THR A 229 25.58 -2.23 17.53
C THR A 229 26.19 -0.91 17.98
N SER A 230 25.47 -0.20 18.84
CA SER A 230 25.96 1.07 19.43
C SER A 230 27.17 0.83 20.32
N SER A 231 27.86 1.91 20.71
CA SER A 231 28.97 1.86 21.69
C SER A 231 28.57 1.30 23.06
N GLU A 232 27.26 1.33 23.37
CA GLU A 232 26.67 0.77 24.58
C GLU A 232 26.27 -0.69 24.46
N GLY A 233 26.54 -1.34 23.29
CA GLY A 233 26.20 -2.73 23.04
C GLY A 233 24.71 -2.93 22.63
N ARG A 234 23.94 -1.89 22.38
CA ARG A 234 22.56 -2.02 21.90
C ARG A 234 22.52 -2.23 20.38
N TYR A 235 21.81 -3.26 19.94
CA TYR A 235 21.52 -3.46 18.52
C TYR A 235 20.54 -2.40 18.04
N TYR A 236 20.81 -1.82 16.88
CA TYR A 236 19.89 -0.91 16.19
C TYR A 236 19.64 -1.35 14.75
N LEU A 237 18.46 -1.00 14.24
CA LEU A 237 18.05 -1.18 12.86
C LEU A 237 17.36 0.11 12.42
N TYR A 238 18.02 0.85 11.56
CA TYR A 238 17.44 2.01 10.88
C TYR A 238 16.97 1.62 9.49
N MET A 239 15.77 2.04 9.13
CA MET A 239 15.21 1.83 7.79
C MET A 239 14.44 3.08 7.38
N GLU A 240 14.75 3.62 6.23
CA GLU A 240 14.07 4.77 5.66
C GLU A 240 13.69 4.54 4.21
N THR A 241 12.51 5.04 3.82
CA THR A 241 12.10 5.13 2.43
C THR A 241 12.46 6.50 1.88
N ILE A 242 13.13 6.52 0.73
CA ILE A 242 13.59 7.76 0.09
C ILE A 242 12.72 8.04 -1.13
N GLY A 243 12.19 9.25 -1.22
CA GLY A 243 11.40 9.69 -2.38
C GLY A 243 12.25 9.81 -3.62
N GLY A 244 11.80 9.23 -4.73
CA GLY A 244 12.52 9.24 -6.02
C GLY A 244 11.96 10.27 -7.00
N GLY A 245 10.78 10.80 -6.75
CA GLY A 245 10.16 11.84 -7.60
C GLY A 245 8.90 11.39 -8.32
N ALA A 246 8.10 12.36 -8.69
CA ALA A 246 6.86 12.24 -9.46
C ALA A 246 7.03 12.84 -10.86
N GLY A 247 6.51 12.16 -11.87
CA GLY A 247 6.49 12.64 -13.25
C GLY A 247 5.65 13.91 -13.43
N ALA A 248 5.83 14.55 -14.57
CA ALA A 248 5.09 15.75 -14.95
C ALA A 248 3.59 15.47 -15.10
N ARG A 249 2.82 16.53 -14.97
CA ARG A 249 1.38 16.60 -15.31
C ARG A 249 1.20 17.44 -16.55
N ALA A 250 0.02 17.41 -17.14
CA ALA A 250 -0.29 18.20 -18.33
C ALA A 250 -0.03 19.72 -18.16
N TYR A 251 -0.04 20.24 -16.96
CA TYR A 251 0.07 21.66 -16.62
C TYR A 251 1.17 21.99 -15.59
N LYS A 252 1.99 21.02 -15.21
CA LYS A 252 3.02 21.20 -14.17
C LYS A 252 4.17 20.21 -14.38
N ASP A 253 5.39 20.70 -14.23
CA ASP A 253 6.60 19.86 -14.23
C ASP A 253 6.59 18.81 -13.13
N GLY A 254 7.39 17.78 -13.28
CA GLY A 254 7.64 16.75 -12.27
C GLY A 254 8.22 17.35 -10.99
N THR A 255 8.28 16.56 -9.95
CA THR A 255 8.80 16.98 -8.64
C THR A 255 9.83 15.97 -8.17
N ASP A 256 11.05 16.42 -7.90
CA ASP A 256 12.14 15.59 -7.44
C ASP A 256 12.03 15.28 -5.94
N GLY A 257 12.58 14.14 -5.53
CA GLY A 257 12.75 13.77 -4.13
C GLY A 257 11.45 13.58 -3.33
N VAL A 258 10.29 13.48 -3.99
CA VAL A 258 9.01 13.25 -3.32
C VAL A 258 8.61 11.80 -3.34
N GLN A 259 7.89 11.38 -2.30
CA GLN A 259 7.21 10.09 -2.28
C GLN A 259 5.97 10.14 -3.17
N VAL A 260 5.65 9.00 -3.80
CA VAL A 260 4.53 8.91 -4.75
C VAL A 260 3.62 7.73 -4.42
N HIS A 261 2.41 7.76 -4.96
CA HIS A 261 1.40 6.69 -4.92
C HIS A 261 1.15 6.17 -3.49
N VAL A 262 1.36 4.86 -3.28
CA VAL A 262 1.06 4.18 -1.99
C VAL A 262 2.11 4.43 -0.91
N THR A 263 2.98 5.40 -1.10
CA THR A 263 3.98 5.79 -0.11
C THR A 263 3.59 7.10 0.54
N ASN A 264 3.28 7.05 1.82
CA ASN A 264 2.91 8.22 2.64
C ASN A 264 3.86 8.34 3.83
N THR A 265 5.14 8.56 3.52
CA THR A 265 6.18 8.80 4.53
C THR A 265 6.93 10.08 4.25
N SER A 266 7.37 10.75 5.29
CA SER A 266 8.34 11.86 5.21
C SER A 266 9.72 11.31 5.55
N ASN A 267 10.76 11.98 5.08
CA ASN A 267 12.11 11.68 5.54
C ASN A 267 12.26 12.02 7.02
N LEU A 268 13.00 11.19 7.76
CA LEU A 268 13.31 11.47 9.15
C LEU A 268 14.18 12.73 9.22
N PRO A 269 13.87 13.73 10.09
CA PRO A 269 14.77 14.86 10.33
C PRO A 269 16.16 14.38 10.75
N VAL A 270 17.19 15.01 10.18
CA VAL A 270 18.60 14.62 10.45
C VAL A 270 18.91 14.61 11.95
N GLU A 271 18.41 15.60 12.69
CA GLU A 271 18.61 15.72 14.14
C GLU A 271 17.97 14.54 14.90
N ALA A 272 16.81 14.07 14.46
CA ALA A 272 16.15 12.92 15.07
C ALA A 272 16.93 11.63 14.77
N LEU A 273 17.44 11.48 13.55
CA LEU A 273 18.27 10.35 13.16
C LEU A 273 19.55 10.28 13.98
N GLU A 274 20.30 11.37 14.08
CA GLU A 274 21.56 11.45 14.82
C GLU A 274 21.40 11.29 16.35
N ASN A 275 20.23 11.70 16.87
CA ASN A 275 19.92 11.52 18.28
C ASN A 275 19.54 10.10 18.66
N GLU A 276 18.85 9.38 17.76
CA GLU A 276 18.36 8.03 18.04
C GLU A 276 19.37 6.94 17.65
N TYR A 277 20.14 7.17 16.58
CA TYR A 277 21.06 6.20 16.02
C TYR A 277 22.51 6.68 16.05
N PRO A 278 23.49 5.79 16.18
CA PRO A 278 24.92 6.16 16.14
C PRO A 278 25.37 6.43 14.69
N LEU A 279 24.70 7.36 14.04
CA LEU A 279 24.91 7.77 12.65
C LEU A 279 25.17 9.27 12.60
N LEU A 280 25.96 9.72 11.64
CA LEU A 280 26.22 11.11 11.33
C LEU A 280 25.86 11.36 9.86
N VAL A 281 25.05 12.35 9.58
CA VAL A 281 24.70 12.77 8.23
C VAL A 281 25.64 13.91 7.81
N GLU A 282 26.63 13.61 6.99
CA GLU A 282 27.58 14.61 6.51
C GLU A 282 26.99 15.49 5.40
N ARG A 283 26.10 14.92 4.54
CA ARG A 283 25.47 15.65 3.43
C ARG A 283 24.07 15.08 3.18
N TYR A 284 23.12 15.96 2.97
CA TYR A 284 21.75 15.65 2.57
C TYR A 284 21.30 16.66 1.52
N GLU A 285 21.41 16.29 0.26
CA GLU A 285 21.18 17.18 -0.88
C GLU A 285 20.61 16.41 -2.08
N LEU A 286 19.94 17.13 -2.98
CA LEU A 286 19.61 16.62 -4.30
C LEU A 286 20.90 16.62 -5.15
N ILE A 287 21.21 15.49 -5.77
CA ILE A 287 22.32 15.41 -6.72
C ILE A 287 21.76 15.86 -8.07
N GLU A 288 22.26 16.99 -8.56
CA GLU A 288 22.00 17.47 -9.92
C GLU A 288 23.06 16.86 -10.85
N ASP A 289 22.62 16.24 -11.97
CA ASP A 289 23.51 15.69 -13.01
C ASP A 289 24.12 16.77 -13.90
#